data_961d407924e5f9f947163e68f025d0ee
#
_entry.id   961d407924e5f9f947163e68f025d0ee
#
_cell.length_a   1.000
_cell.length_b   1.000
_cell.length_c   1.000
_cell.angle_alpha   90.00
_cell.angle_beta   90.00
_cell.angle_gamma   90.00
#
_symmetry.space_group_name_H-M   'P 1'
#
loop_
_entity.id
_entity.type
_entity.pdbx_description
1 polymer ?
#
loop_
_entity_poly.entity_id
_entity_poly.type
_entity_poly.pdbx_seq_one_letter_code
_entity_poly.pdbx_strand_id
1 'polypeptide(L)'
;MSTYRKTPEAVARLSLEQYRVTQESGTEAPGSGELLDNHEPGIYVDIVSGEPLFASSAKFDSGCGWPSFTRPISTKAVNELKDTSHGMIRTEVRSVAGDSHLGHVFEDGPSDQGGLRYCINSASLRFVHRDDMAAEGYGAYLNQVEEV
;
A
#
# COMPACT_ATOMS: atom_id res chain seq x y z
N MET A 1 13.43 -8.35 14.60
CA MET A 1 12.15 -7.88 15.19
C MET A 1 11.74 -6.59 14.51
N SER A 2 10.52 -6.51 14.07
CA SER A 2 10.03 -5.30 13.41
C SER A 2 9.78 -4.19 14.42
N THR A 3 10.19 -2.97 14.08
CA THR A 3 9.86 -1.78 14.87
C THR A 3 8.46 -1.25 14.53
N TYR A 4 7.87 -1.74 13.45
CA TYR A 4 6.55 -1.31 12.99
C TYR A 4 5.48 -2.18 13.63
N ARG A 5 4.40 -1.57 14.08
CA ARG A 5 3.29 -2.32 14.69
C ARG A 5 2.04 -1.46 14.75
N LYS A 6 0.90 -2.13 14.88
CA LYS A 6 -0.37 -1.49 15.12
C LYS A 6 -0.46 -1.11 16.60
N THR A 7 -0.81 0.15 16.89
CA THR A 7 -1.04 0.62 18.26
C THR A 7 -2.42 1.23 18.37
N PRO A 8 -3.03 1.21 19.58
CA PRO A 8 -4.32 1.87 19.78
C PRO A 8 -4.28 3.37 19.45
N GLU A 9 -3.17 4.03 19.74
CA GLU A 9 -2.98 5.45 19.46
C GLU A 9 -2.98 5.73 17.96
N ALA A 10 -2.32 4.88 17.19
CA ALA A 10 -2.28 5.02 15.74
C ALA A 10 -3.66 4.85 15.14
N VAL A 11 -4.41 3.85 15.61
CA VAL A 11 -5.79 3.61 15.14
C VAL A 11 -6.70 4.77 15.50
N ALA A 12 -6.54 5.33 16.71
CA ALA A 12 -7.36 6.46 17.16
C ALA A 12 -7.14 7.73 16.33
N ARG A 13 -5.98 7.87 15.67
CA ARG A 13 -5.67 9.04 14.85
C ARG A 13 -6.20 8.94 13.42
N LEU A 14 -6.76 7.80 13.02
CA LEU A 14 -7.27 7.62 11.67
C LEU A 14 -8.52 8.46 11.44
N SER A 15 -8.68 8.98 10.22
CA SER A 15 -9.94 9.57 9.78
C SER A 15 -10.99 8.44 9.69
N LEU A 16 -12.26 8.83 9.55
CA LEU A 16 -13.33 7.83 9.38
C LEU A 16 -13.08 6.96 8.16
N GLU A 17 -12.65 7.54 7.04
CA GLU A 17 -12.37 6.79 5.81
C GLU A 17 -11.18 5.85 6.01
N GLN A 18 -10.10 6.34 6.61
CA GLN A 18 -8.92 5.51 6.89
C GLN A 18 -9.27 4.35 7.82
N TYR A 19 -10.08 4.60 8.84
CA TYR A 19 -10.53 3.54 9.75
C TYR A 19 -11.38 2.50 9.02
N ARG A 20 -12.36 2.96 8.24
CA ARG A 20 -13.24 2.06 7.49
C ARG A 20 -12.44 1.17 6.55
N VAL A 21 -11.48 1.74 5.83
CA VAL A 21 -10.68 0.98 4.86
C VAL A 21 -9.75 0.00 5.54
N THR A 22 -8.97 0.47 6.54
CA THR A 22 -7.92 -0.37 7.15
C THR A 22 -8.44 -1.35 8.19
N GLN A 23 -9.46 -0.97 8.96
CA GLN A 23 -9.95 -1.76 10.09
C GLN A 23 -11.23 -2.53 9.79
N GLU A 24 -12.00 -2.09 8.82
CA GLU A 24 -13.28 -2.72 8.47
C GLU A 24 -13.28 -3.27 7.04
N SER A 25 -12.11 -3.41 6.45
CA SER A 25 -11.92 -3.96 5.10
C SER A 25 -12.73 -3.22 4.04
N GLY A 26 -12.90 -1.90 4.22
CA GLY A 26 -13.62 -1.07 3.26
C GLY A 26 -12.81 -0.80 2.01
N THR A 27 -13.49 -0.28 1.01
CA THR A 27 -12.88 0.13 -0.26
C THR A 27 -13.23 1.59 -0.52
N GLU A 28 -12.23 2.42 -0.78
CA GLU A 28 -12.49 3.81 -1.16
C GLU A 28 -13.13 3.87 -2.54
N ALA A 29 -13.86 4.95 -2.82
CA ALA A 29 -14.50 5.13 -4.13
C ALA A 29 -13.44 5.21 -5.24
N PRO A 30 -13.67 4.60 -6.41
CA PRO A 30 -12.71 4.68 -7.50
C PRO A 30 -12.42 6.13 -7.88
N GLY A 31 -11.16 6.47 -8.08
CA GLY A 31 -10.74 7.80 -8.47
C GLY A 31 -10.72 8.82 -7.34
N SER A 32 -11.10 8.46 -6.12
CA SER A 32 -11.19 9.39 -5.00
C SER A 32 -9.92 9.51 -4.17
N GLY A 33 -8.96 8.58 -4.31
CA GLY A 33 -7.78 8.53 -3.46
C GLY A 33 -6.78 9.64 -3.75
N GLU A 34 -6.24 10.25 -2.69
CA GLU A 34 -5.30 11.35 -2.82
C GLU A 34 -3.98 10.94 -3.48
N LEU A 35 -3.63 9.65 -3.40
CA LEU A 35 -2.35 9.17 -3.93
C LEU A 35 -2.48 8.55 -5.32
N LEU A 36 -3.69 8.51 -5.89
CA LEU A 36 -3.90 7.90 -7.20
C LEU A 36 -2.98 8.50 -8.27
N ASP A 37 -2.94 9.82 -8.36
CA ASP A 37 -2.17 10.54 -9.37
C ASP A 37 -0.79 10.99 -8.86
N ASN A 38 -0.35 10.52 -7.72
CA ASN A 38 0.96 10.88 -7.19
C ASN A 38 2.05 10.15 -7.95
N HIS A 39 2.94 10.91 -8.59
CA HIS A 39 4.08 10.40 -9.36
C HIS A 39 5.42 10.82 -8.75
N GLU A 40 5.41 11.39 -7.55
CA GLU A 40 6.63 11.82 -6.88
C GLU A 40 7.46 10.63 -6.42
N PRO A 41 8.80 10.75 -6.39
CA PRO A 41 9.65 9.67 -5.91
C PRO A 41 9.56 9.53 -4.40
N GLY A 42 9.37 8.31 -3.92
CA GLY A 42 9.26 8.03 -2.51
C GLY A 42 8.72 6.64 -2.24
N ILE A 43 8.29 6.42 -1.01
CA ILE A 43 7.70 5.15 -0.60
C ILE A 43 6.30 5.37 -0.03
N TYR A 44 5.52 4.30 -0.06
CA TYR A 44 4.17 4.27 0.49
C TYR A 44 4.20 3.34 1.70
N VAL A 45 3.84 3.89 2.86
CA VAL A 45 3.89 3.14 4.12
C VAL A 45 2.47 2.92 4.64
N ASP A 46 2.31 1.91 5.50
CA ASP A 46 1.04 1.63 6.18
C ASP A 46 0.65 2.84 7.03
N ILE A 47 -0.54 3.37 6.83
CA ILE A 47 -1.01 4.53 7.59
C ILE A 47 -1.12 4.23 9.09
N VAL A 48 -1.27 2.97 9.47
CA VAL A 48 -1.40 2.55 10.87
C VAL A 48 -0.04 2.30 11.51
N SER A 49 0.81 1.48 10.89
CA SER A 49 2.05 1.03 11.52
C SER A 49 3.29 1.79 11.07
N GLY A 50 3.22 2.47 9.93
CA GLY A 50 4.39 3.10 9.31
C GLY A 50 5.29 2.12 8.55
N GLU A 51 4.90 0.86 8.42
CA GLU A 51 5.68 -0.14 7.71
C GLU A 51 5.81 0.20 6.23
N PRO A 52 7.04 0.18 5.65
CA PRO A 52 7.20 0.40 4.21
C PRO A 52 6.55 -0.73 3.42
N LEU A 53 5.71 -0.38 2.45
CA LEU A 53 4.92 -1.35 1.69
C LEU A 53 5.25 -1.34 0.20
N PHE A 54 5.26 -0.17 -0.42
CA PHE A 54 5.47 -0.04 -1.86
C PHE A 54 6.39 1.14 -2.17
N ALA A 55 7.14 1.02 -3.27
CA ALA A 55 7.99 2.11 -3.74
C ALA A 55 7.42 2.74 -5.00
N SER A 56 7.71 4.01 -5.22
CA SER A 56 7.27 4.74 -6.41
C SER A 56 7.74 4.08 -7.71
N SER A 57 8.90 3.42 -7.68
CA SER A 57 9.45 2.72 -8.86
C SER A 57 8.56 1.56 -9.32
N ALA A 58 7.70 1.04 -8.46
CA ALA A 58 6.78 -0.04 -8.81
C ALA A 58 5.36 0.45 -9.11
N LYS A 59 5.09 1.75 -8.96
CA LYS A 59 3.75 2.32 -9.20
C LYS A 59 3.53 2.51 -10.69
N PHE A 60 2.32 2.21 -11.15
CA PHE A 60 1.95 2.42 -12.56
C PHE A 60 0.48 2.80 -12.68
N ASP A 61 0.11 3.40 -13.81
CA ASP A 61 -1.26 3.82 -14.09
C ASP A 61 -2.01 2.67 -14.75
N SER A 62 -2.80 1.95 -13.95
CA SER A 62 -3.55 0.80 -14.46
C SER A 62 -4.92 1.17 -15.01
N GLY A 63 -5.42 2.35 -14.66
CA GLY A 63 -6.77 2.78 -15.04
C GLY A 63 -7.88 2.20 -14.17
N CYS A 64 -7.55 1.48 -13.10
CA CYS A 64 -8.57 0.83 -12.26
C CYS A 64 -9.25 1.77 -11.27
N GLY A 65 -8.70 2.97 -11.06
CA GLY A 65 -9.27 3.94 -10.11
C GLY A 65 -8.62 3.93 -8.73
N TRP A 66 -7.62 3.10 -8.52
CA TRP A 66 -6.85 3.01 -7.26
C TRP A 66 -5.37 2.98 -7.56
N PRO A 67 -4.50 3.44 -6.62
CA PRO A 67 -3.06 3.28 -6.79
C PRO A 67 -2.70 1.83 -7.08
N SER A 68 -1.84 1.63 -8.08
CA SER A 68 -1.47 0.30 -8.55
C SER A 68 0.03 0.13 -8.53
N PHE A 69 0.48 -1.05 -8.10
CA PHE A 69 1.91 -1.37 -7.98
C PHE A 69 2.16 -2.76 -8.56
N THR A 70 3.36 -2.96 -9.11
CA THR A 70 3.73 -4.26 -9.69
C THR A 70 4.22 -5.24 -8.63
N ARG A 71 4.73 -4.72 -7.50
CA ARG A 71 5.26 -5.55 -6.42
C ARG A 71 5.35 -4.76 -5.13
N PRO A 72 5.34 -5.41 -3.95
CA PRO A 72 5.67 -4.74 -2.70
C PRO A 72 7.19 -4.51 -2.58
N ILE A 73 7.59 -3.66 -1.64
CA ILE A 73 9.01 -3.43 -1.32
C ILE A 73 9.69 -4.73 -0.92
N SER A 74 8.97 -5.58 -0.18
CA SER A 74 9.43 -6.89 0.25
C SER A 74 8.24 -7.83 0.30
N THR A 75 8.45 -9.09 -0.08
CA THR A 75 7.42 -10.12 0.06
C THR A 75 7.01 -10.35 1.52
N LYS A 76 7.85 -9.90 2.46
CA LYS A 76 7.57 -10.02 3.89
C LYS A 76 6.74 -8.85 4.44
N ALA A 77 6.48 -7.83 3.63
CA ALA A 77 5.73 -6.66 4.08
C ALA A 77 4.21 -6.86 4.01
N VAL A 78 3.76 -7.78 3.17
CA VAL A 78 2.33 -8.01 2.95
C VAL A 78 1.97 -9.49 3.07
N ASN A 79 0.73 -9.73 3.50
CA ASN A 79 0.09 -11.05 3.49
C ASN A 79 -0.98 -11.08 2.40
N GLU A 80 -1.14 -12.23 1.76
CA GLU A 80 -2.18 -12.45 0.76
C GLU A 80 -3.16 -13.49 1.30
N LEU A 81 -4.44 -13.14 1.31
CA LEU A 81 -5.50 -13.98 1.85
C LEU A 81 -6.64 -14.13 0.84
N LYS A 82 -7.24 -15.30 0.82
CA LYS A 82 -8.40 -15.53 -0.03
C LYS A 82 -9.58 -14.70 0.46
N ASP A 83 -10.20 -13.96 -0.45
CA ASP A 83 -11.38 -13.14 -0.16
C ASP A 83 -12.53 -13.60 -1.05
N THR A 84 -13.57 -14.14 -0.41
CA THR A 84 -14.75 -14.63 -1.11
C THR A 84 -15.97 -13.72 -0.96
N SER A 85 -15.75 -12.50 -0.43
CA SER A 85 -16.84 -11.53 -0.25
C SER A 85 -17.40 -11.06 -1.60
N HIS A 86 -18.62 -10.50 -1.56
CA HIS A 86 -19.31 -9.95 -2.73
C HIS A 86 -19.51 -10.96 -3.86
N GLY A 87 -19.56 -12.24 -3.56
CA GLY A 87 -19.74 -13.29 -4.56
C GLY A 87 -18.56 -13.48 -5.50
N MET A 88 -17.40 -12.94 -5.16
CA MET A 88 -16.18 -13.01 -5.96
C MET A 88 -15.12 -13.82 -5.24
N ILE A 89 -14.15 -14.33 -6.02
CA ILE A 89 -12.95 -14.96 -5.47
C ILE A 89 -11.79 -14.05 -5.82
N ARG A 90 -11.20 -13.41 -4.81
CA ARG A 90 -10.10 -12.47 -4.98
C ARG A 90 -9.01 -12.78 -3.95
N THR A 91 -7.85 -12.15 -4.13
CA THR A 91 -6.75 -12.23 -3.16
C THR A 91 -6.62 -10.88 -2.47
N GLU A 92 -6.94 -10.86 -1.18
CA GLU A 92 -6.81 -9.67 -0.34
C GLU A 92 -5.34 -9.48 0.03
N VAL A 93 -4.90 -8.21 0.06
CA VAL A 93 -3.56 -7.82 0.50
C VAL A 93 -3.68 -7.04 1.80
N ARG A 94 -2.97 -7.51 2.84
CA ARG A 94 -2.92 -6.86 4.15
C ARG A 94 -1.47 -6.63 4.54
N SER A 95 -1.22 -5.56 5.31
CA SER A 95 0.13 -5.33 5.84
C SER A 95 0.44 -6.34 6.95
N VAL A 96 1.70 -6.75 7.04
CA VAL A 96 2.12 -7.75 8.03
C VAL A 96 2.16 -7.12 9.43
N ALA A 97 2.83 -5.97 9.57
CA ALA A 97 3.03 -5.36 10.89
C ALA A 97 1.77 -4.68 11.43
N GLY A 98 1.01 -4.01 10.56
CA GLY A 98 -0.18 -3.27 10.98
C GLY A 98 -1.48 -4.03 10.86
N ASP A 99 -1.45 -5.15 10.15
CA ASP A 99 -2.66 -5.93 9.82
C ASP A 99 -3.76 -5.03 9.24
N SER A 100 -3.37 -4.08 8.41
CA SER A 100 -4.31 -3.18 7.74
C SER A 100 -4.78 -3.82 6.45
N HIS A 101 -6.08 -3.71 6.16
CA HIS A 101 -6.58 -4.04 4.82
C HIS A 101 -6.03 -3.00 3.84
N LEU A 102 -5.33 -3.45 2.83
CA LEU A 102 -4.72 -2.56 1.83
C LEU A 102 -5.54 -2.55 0.54
N GLY A 103 -5.92 -3.71 0.06
CA GLY A 103 -6.62 -3.86 -1.20
C GLY A 103 -6.55 -5.30 -1.67
N HIS A 104 -6.36 -5.47 -2.97
CA HIS A 104 -6.33 -6.80 -3.60
C HIS A 104 -5.23 -6.87 -4.64
N VAL A 105 -4.76 -8.08 -4.93
CA VAL A 105 -3.78 -8.31 -6.00
C VAL A 105 -4.44 -9.15 -7.10
N PHE A 106 -4.16 -8.79 -8.35
CA PHE A 106 -4.70 -9.44 -9.55
C PHE A 106 -3.56 -9.89 -10.46
N GLU A 107 -3.85 -10.84 -11.35
CA GLU A 107 -2.84 -11.40 -12.25
C GLU A 107 -2.85 -10.75 -13.65
N ASP A 108 -3.45 -9.57 -13.76
CA ASP A 108 -3.58 -8.81 -15.00
C ASP A 108 -2.65 -7.59 -15.05
N GLY A 109 -1.53 -7.64 -14.35
CA GLY A 109 -0.54 -6.59 -14.36
C GLY A 109 0.42 -6.67 -15.56
N PRO A 110 1.37 -5.72 -15.66
CA PRO A 110 2.33 -5.70 -16.77
C PRO A 110 3.17 -6.98 -16.79
N SER A 111 3.14 -7.69 -17.92
CA SER A 111 3.83 -8.98 -18.04
C SER A 111 5.34 -8.87 -17.91
N ASP A 112 5.91 -7.74 -18.33
CA ASP A 112 7.35 -7.47 -18.23
C ASP A 112 7.78 -7.08 -16.81
N GLN A 113 6.83 -6.89 -15.89
CA GLN A 113 7.06 -6.52 -14.50
C GLN A 113 6.59 -7.61 -13.52
N GLY A 114 6.34 -8.81 -14.01
CA GLY A 114 5.93 -9.93 -13.16
C GLY A 114 4.46 -10.32 -13.27
N GLY A 115 3.66 -9.56 -14.02
CA GLY A 115 2.28 -9.92 -14.31
C GLY A 115 1.26 -9.63 -13.21
N LEU A 116 1.67 -9.01 -12.10
CA LEU A 116 0.77 -8.74 -10.97
C LEU A 116 0.36 -7.28 -10.92
N ARG A 117 -0.85 -7.03 -10.44
CA ARG A 117 -1.37 -5.68 -10.19
C ARG A 117 -1.89 -5.63 -8.76
N TYR A 118 -1.12 -4.97 -7.89
CA TYR A 118 -1.53 -4.68 -6.52
C TYR A 118 -2.35 -3.41 -6.53
N CYS A 119 -3.65 -3.56 -6.33
CA CYS A 119 -4.62 -2.47 -6.39
C CYS A 119 -4.92 -2.05 -4.94
N ILE A 120 -4.40 -0.90 -4.54
CA ILE A 120 -4.29 -0.53 -3.13
C ILE A 120 -5.05 0.77 -2.85
N ASN A 121 -5.79 0.82 -1.75
CA ASN A 121 -6.51 2.02 -1.32
C ASN A 121 -5.53 3.11 -0.86
N SER A 122 -5.68 4.34 -1.35
CA SER A 122 -4.91 5.48 -0.85
C SER A 122 -5.10 5.67 0.65
N ALA A 123 -6.31 5.42 1.14
CA ALA A 123 -6.65 5.63 2.55
C ALA A 123 -5.88 4.70 3.49
N SER A 124 -5.31 3.61 3.00
CA SER A 124 -4.49 2.71 3.81
C SER A 124 -3.01 3.08 3.80
N LEU A 125 -2.62 4.09 3.02
CA LEU A 125 -1.24 4.45 2.78
C LEU A 125 -0.93 5.87 3.24
N ARG A 126 0.34 6.11 3.61
CA ARG A 126 0.93 7.43 3.77
C ARG A 126 2.13 7.51 2.85
N PHE A 127 2.24 8.58 2.07
CA PHE A 127 3.38 8.77 1.17
C PHE A 127 4.51 9.49 1.91
N VAL A 128 5.74 9.00 1.75
CA VAL A 128 6.95 9.63 2.26
C VAL A 128 7.83 9.96 1.07
N HIS A 129 8.00 11.26 0.80
CA HIS A 129 8.81 11.73 -0.31
C HIS A 129 10.27 11.31 -0.10
N ARG A 130 10.97 11.01 -1.21
CA ARG A 130 12.38 10.59 -1.18
C ARG A 130 13.23 11.51 -0.30
N ASP A 131 13.02 12.82 -0.40
CA ASP A 131 13.82 13.81 0.32
C ASP A 131 13.59 13.78 1.83
N ASP A 132 12.49 13.18 2.28
CA ASP A 132 12.13 13.08 3.70
C ASP A 132 12.44 11.70 4.28
N MET A 133 12.81 10.73 3.46
CA MET A 133 12.94 9.34 3.89
C MET A 133 14.01 9.17 4.97
N ALA A 134 15.18 9.76 4.78
CA ALA A 134 16.26 9.62 5.76
C ALA A 134 15.85 10.23 7.11
N ALA A 135 15.21 11.39 7.10
CA ALA A 135 14.78 12.08 8.32
C ALA A 135 13.69 11.30 9.07
N GLU A 136 12.85 10.57 8.34
CA GLU A 136 11.76 9.78 8.94
C GLU A 136 12.16 8.33 9.25
N GLY A 137 13.44 7.97 9.05
CA GLY A 137 13.93 6.64 9.39
C GLY A 137 13.83 5.61 8.28
N TYR A 138 13.56 6.04 7.05
CA TYR A 138 13.39 5.14 5.89
C TYR A 138 14.58 5.17 4.93
N GLY A 139 15.74 5.68 5.36
CA GLY A 139 16.91 5.81 4.49
C GLY A 139 17.38 4.50 3.86
N ALA A 140 17.15 3.36 4.53
CA ALA A 140 17.53 2.05 4.01
C ALA A 140 16.78 1.68 2.73
N TYR A 141 15.68 2.36 2.41
CA TYR A 141 14.85 2.07 1.24
C TYR A 141 15.09 3.01 0.06
N LEU A 142 16.06 3.93 0.17
CA LEU A 142 16.36 4.87 -0.91
C LEU A 142 16.72 4.17 -2.21
N ASN A 143 17.40 3.03 -2.15
CA ASN A 143 17.76 2.26 -3.33
C ASN A 143 16.54 1.63 -4.04
N GLN A 144 15.41 1.55 -3.38
CA GLN A 144 14.17 1.06 -3.98
C GLN A 144 13.47 2.16 -4.78
N VAL A 145 13.73 3.41 -4.46
CA VAL A 145 13.07 4.58 -5.06
C VAL A 145 13.83 5.09 -6.26
N GLU A 146 15.16 5.10 -6.18
CA GLU A 146 16.00 5.63 -7.25
C GLU A 146 16.03 4.68 -8.43
N GLU A 147 15.56 5.19 -9.56
CA GLU A 147 15.65 4.47 -10.82
C GLU A 147 17.03 4.71 -11.42
N VAL A 148 17.58 3.64 -11.86
CA VAL A 148 18.88 3.66 -12.52
C VAL A 148 18.71 3.97 -13.99
#